data_b2508bfee6955a7b34e1bc6f8d346e07
#
_entry.id   b2508bfee6955a7b34e1bc6f8d346e07
#
_cell.length_a   1.000
_cell.length_b   1.000
_cell.length_c   1.000
_cell.angle_alpha   90.00
_cell.angle_beta   90.00
_cell.angle_gamma   90.00
#
_symmetry.space_group_name_H-M   'P 1'
#
loop_
_entity.id
_entity.type
_entity.pdbx_description
1 polymer ?
#
loop_
_entity_poly.entity_id
_entity_poly.type
_entity_poly.pdbx_seq_one_letter_code
_entity_poly.pdbx_strand_id
1 'polypeptide(L)'
;MAGHSKWAQIKRKKAANDLKRGKLISKHLRAIQAAARAGGSPYPEANVQLRNAIEAARADDVPMENIERLLQKLQGGGEGAEQYEEIVYEGYAPGGVALLVYALTDNRNRTASEVRHVFSKHGGSLGTTGSVAWQFERRGVVVCENTEAAQEAAIELGALDLEEEGENLTVYTEPTEAYRIAEEDGPQR
;
A
#
# COMPACT_ATOMS: atom_id res chain seq x y z
N MET A 1 -43.75 0.76 15.54
CA MET A 1 -42.36 1.21 15.82
C MET A 1 -41.41 0.02 15.66
N ALA A 2 -40.99 -0.23 14.45
CA ALA A 2 -40.10 -1.37 14.11
C ALA A 2 -38.87 -0.83 13.37
N GLY A 3 -37.85 -0.45 14.08
CA GLY A 3 -36.68 0.10 13.42
C GLY A 3 -35.33 -0.05 14.13
N HIS A 4 -35.30 -0.58 15.33
CA HIS A 4 -34.10 -0.61 16.15
C HIS A 4 -33.82 -1.99 16.77
N SER A 5 -34.07 -3.10 16.05
CA SER A 5 -33.68 -4.38 16.57
C SER A 5 -32.14 -4.47 16.54
N LYS A 6 -31.55 -4.96 17.60
CA LYS A 6 -30.11 -5.23 17.75
C LYS A 6 -29.58 -6.02 16.54
N TRP A 7 -30.41 -6.90 15.98
CA TRP A 7 -30.09 -7.69 14.79
C TRP A 7 -29.95 -6.84 13.53
N ALA A 8 -30.83 -5.85 13.31
CA ALA A 8 -30.75 -4.94 12.16
C ALA A 8 -29.48 -4.05 12.23
N GLN A 9 -29.09 -3.63 13.44
CA GLN A 9 -27.86 -2.88 13.65
C GLN A 9 -26.63 -3.75 13.36
N ILE A 10 -26.60 -5.00 13.83
CA ILE A 10 -25.53 -5.97 13.57
C ILE A 10 -25.41 -6.24 12.07
N LYS A 11 -26.52 -6.47 11.37
CA LYS A 11 -26.54 -6.70 9.92
C LYS A 11 -25.99 -5.50 9.14
N ARG A 12 -26.36 -4.27 9.51
CA ARG A 12 -25.82 -3.05 8.88
C ARG A 12 -24.33 -2.88 9.12
N LYS A 13 -23.88 -3.12 10.36
CA LYS A 13 -22.44 -3.04 10.72
C LYS A 13 -21.63 -4.09 9.98
N LYS A 14 -22.14 -5.34 9.86
CA LYS A 14 -21.51 -6.40 9.08
C LYS A 14 -21.43 -6.02 7.60
N ALA A 15 -22.50 -5.56 6.98
CA ALA A 15 -22.52 -5.15 5.59
C ALA A 15 -21.54 -4.01 5.30
N ALA A 16 -21.42 -3.02 6.21
CA ALA A 16 -20.46 -1.93 6.09
C ALA A 16 -18.99 -2.42 6.20
N ASN A 17 -18.72 -3.38 7.09
CA ASN A 17 -17.39 -3.98 7.24
C ASN A 17 -17.05 -4.84 6.02
N ASP A 18 -17.99 -5.64 5.51
CA ASP A 18 -17.81 -6.47 4.31
C ASP A 18 -17.51 -5.59 3.08
N LEU A 19 -18.19 -4.44 2.95
CA LEU A 19 -17.93 -3.48 1.88
C LEU A 19 -16.51 -2.86 2.00
N LYS A 20 -16.08 -2.49 3.21
CA LYS A 20 -14.73 -1.97 3.46
C LYS A 20 -13.67 -3.03 3.12
N ARG A 21 -13.89 -4.28 3.56
CA ARG A 21 -12.99 -5.40 3.26
C ARG A 21 -12.92 -5.66 1.75
N GLY A 22 -14.04 -5.65 1.04
CA GLY A 22 -14.07 -5.82 -0.42
C GLY A 22 -13.29 -4.72 -1.15
N LYS A 23 -13.39 -3.46 -0.69
CA LYS A 23 -12.61 -2.34 -1.24
C LYS A 23 -11.11 -2.51 -1.00
N LEU A 24 -10.70 -2.97 0.20
CA LEU A 24 -9.31 -3.23 0.54
C LEU A 24 -8.73 -4.34 -0.34
N ILE A 25 -9.42 -5.47 -0.45
CA ILE A 25 -9.02 -6.59 -1.33
C ILE A 25 -8.84 -6.09 -2.77
N SER A 26 -9.81 -5.36 -3.31
CA SER A 26 -9.74 -4.80 -4.66
C SER A 26 -8.55 -3.87 -4.85
N LYS A 27 -8.21 -3.06 -3.83
CA LYS A 27 -7.04 -2.18 -3.85
C LYS A 27 -5.75 -2.98 -3.96
N HIS A 28 -5.58 -4.03 -3.16
CA HIS A 28 -4.40 -4.89 -3.20
C HIS A 28 -4.26 -5.65 -4.52
N LEU A 29 -5.34 -6.19 -5.05
CA LEU A 29 -5.30 -6.89 -6.35
C LEU A 29 -4.88 -5.94 -7.48
N ARG A 30 -5.32 -4.68 -7.46
CA ARG A 30 -4.86 -3.66 -8.42
C ARG A 30 -3.39 -3.31 -8.23
N ALA A 31 -2.91 -3.22 -6.97
CA ALA A 31 -1.51 -2.98 -6.67
C ALA A 31 -0.60 -4.10 -7.18
N ILE A 32 -1.01 -5.36 -6.98
CA ILE A 32 -0.32 -6.54 -7.51
C ILE A 32 -0.25 -6.48 -9.05
N GLN A 33 -1.34 -6.11 -9.71
CA GLN A 33 -1.39 -6.00 -11.16
C GLN A 33 -0.48 -4.87 -11.69
N ALA A 34 -0.49 -3.70 -11.02
CA ALA A 34 0.39 -2.59 -11.35
C ALA A 34 1.87 -2.93 -11.15
N ALA A 35 2.21 -3.63 -10.04
CA ALA A 35 3.56 -4.07 -9.73
C ALA A 35 4.08 -5.11 -10.74
N ALA A 36 3.24 -6.05 -11.17
CA ALA A 36 3.60 -7.02 -12.21
C ALA A 36 3.99 -6.31 -13.52
N ARG A 37 3.25 -5.27 -13.88
CA ARG A 37 3.53 -4.48 -15.10
C ARG A 37 4.78 -3.62 -14.95
N ALA A 38 4.91 -2.88 -13.85
CA ALA A 38 6.02 -1.96 -13.60
C ALA A 38 7.37 -2.68 -13.54
N GLY A 39 7.40 -3.86 -12.92
CA GLY A 39 8.60 -4.71 -12.82
C GLY A 39 8.82 -5.60 -14.04
N GLY A 40 7.97 -5.56 -15.06
CA GLY A 40 8.13 -6.26 -16.34
C GLY A 40 8.00 -7.78 -16.29
N SER A 41 7.60 -8.35 -15.13
CA SER A 41 7.43 -9.80 -14.97
C SER A 41 6.22 -10.14 -14.11
N PRO A 42 5.37 -11.11 -14.53
CA PRO A 42 4.27 -11.61 -13.72
C PRO A 42 4.70 -12.71 -12.71
N TYR A 43 6.00 -12.97 -12.60
CA TYR A 43 6.57 -13.97 -11.70
C TYR A 43 7.19 -13.28 -10.49
N PRO A 44 6.73 -13.57 -9.24
CA PRO A 44 7.23 -12.90 -8.03
C PRO A 44 8.73 -13.09 -7.79
N GLU A 45 9.29 -14.23 -8.17
CA GLU A 45 10.72 -14.55 -8.09
C GLU A 45 11.60 -13.64 -8.96
N ALA A 46 11.04 -13.13 -10.06
CA ALA A 46 11.72 -12.25 -11.01
C ALA A 46 11.33 -10.77 -10.89
N ASN A 47 10.47 -10.42 -9.90
CA ASN A 47 9.93 -9.07 -9.76
C ASN A 47 9.75 -8.70 -8.29
N VAL A 48 10.71 -7.95 -7.74
CA VAL A 48 10.73 -7.51 -6.34
C VAL A 48 9.48 -6.67 -6.00
N GLN A 49 9.04 -5.79 -6.90
CA GLN A 49 7.85 -4.96 -6.67
C GLN A 49 6.59 -5.81 -6.56
N LEU A 50 6.48 -6.84 -7.40
CA LEU A 50 5.36 -7.79 -7.34
C LEU A 50 5.38 -8.59 -6.04
N ARG A 51 6.54 -9.05 -5.60
CA ARG A 51 6.73 -9.76 -4.33
C ARG A 51 6.26 -8.89 -3.17
N ASN A 52 6.75 -7.67 -3.08
CA ASN A 52 6.37 -6.71 -2.04
C ASN A 52 4.86 -6.41 -2.03
N ALA A 53 4.24 -6.27 -3.22
CA ALA A 53 2.80 -6.07 -3.33
C ALA A 53 1.99 -7.27 -2.85
N ILE A 54 2.48 -8.49 -3.09
CA ILE A 54 1.86 -9.73 -2.60
C ILE A 54 1.99 -9.82 -1.07
N GLU A 55 3.15 -9.54 -0.50
CA GLU A 55 3.35 -9.58 0.94
C GLU A 55 2.50 -8.51 1.66
N ALA A 56 2.41 -7.31 1.11
CA ALA A 56 1.49 -6.29 1.63
C ALA A 56 0.02 -6.75 1.61
N ALA A 57 -0.39 -7.46 0.56
CA ALA A 57 -1.74 -8.02 0.49
C ALA A 57 -1.97 -9.12 1.53
N ARG A 58 -0.96 -9.96 1.79
CA ARG A 58 -1.01 -11.02 2.82
C ARG A 58 -1.08 -10.42 4.22
N ALA A 59 -0.30 -9.37 4.50
CA ALA A 59 -0.32 -8.66 5.77
C ALA A 59 -1.70 -8.05 6.09
N ASP A 60 -2.46 -7.67 5.07
CA ASP A 60 -3.84 -7.14 5.19
C ASP A 60 -4.92 -8.24 5.03
N ASP A 61 -4.57 -9.51 5.25
CA ASP A 61 -5.49 -10.68 5.21
C ASP A 61 -6.27 -10.81 3.89
N VAL A 62 -5.65 -10.48 2.75
CA VAL A 62 -6.21 -10.77 1.43
C VAL A 62 -6.16 -12.28 1.18
N PRO A 63 -7.30 -12.94 0.86
CA PRO A 63 -7.31 -14.38 0.64
C PRO A 63 -6.34 -14.80 -0.47
N MET A 64 -5.47 -15.77 -0.19
CA MET A 64 -4.48 -16.29 -1.13
C MET A 64 -5.10 -16.75 -2.45
N GLU A 65 -6.28 -17.35 -2.42
CA GLU A 65 -7.02 -17.74 -3.62
C GLU A 65 -7.24 -16.58 -4.61
N ASN A 66 -7.49 -15.37 -4.10
CA ASN A 66 -7.67 -14.19 -4.95
C ASN A 66 -6.35 -13.76 -5.59
N ILE A 67 -5.25 -13.84 -4.83
CA ILE A 67 -3.91 -13.51 -5.31
C ILE A 67 -3.48 -14.51 -6.37
N GLU A 68 -3.58 -15.80 -6.09
CA GLU A 68 -3.21 -16.88 -7.01
C GLU A 68 -4.01 -16.82 -8.32
N ARG A 69 -5.32 -16.62 -8.24
CA ARG A 69 -6.18 -16.45 -9.42
C ARG A 69 -5.75 -15.26 -10.28
N LEU A 70 -5.36 -14.16 -9.66
CA LEU A 70 -4.83 -13.00 -10.37
C LEU A 70 -3.48 -13.31 -11.02
N LEU A 71 -2.55 -13.93 -10.29
CA LEU A 71 -1.24 -14.31 -10.82
C LEU A 71 -1.36 -15.26 -12.01
N GLN A 72 -2.20 -16.28 -11.92
CA GLN A 72 -2.47 -17.19 -13.03
C GLN A 72 -2.98 -16.45 -14.27
N LYS A 73 -3.88 -15.47 -14.09
CA LYS A 73 -4.38 -14.63 -15.17
C LYS A 73 -3.27 -13.80 -15.80
N LEU A 74 -2.38 -13.22 -15.00
CA LEU A 74 -1.27 -12.40 -15.47
C LEU A 74 -0.22 -13.25 -16.22
N GLN A 75 0.08 -14.45 -15.72
CA GLN A 75 1.03 -15.39 -16.31
C GLN A 75 0.50 -16.02 -17.61
N GLY A 76 -0.81 -16.21 -17.70
CA GLY A 76 -1.48 -16.76 -18.88
C GLY A 76 -1.64 -15.80 -20.06
N GLY A 77 -1.13 -14.58 -19.98
CA GLY A 77 -1.22 -13.59 -21.07
C GLY A 77 -2.65 -13.14 -21.39
N GLY A 78 -3.55 -13.16 -20.39
CA GLY A 78 -4.97 -12.87 -20.58
C GLY A 78 -5.21 -11.49 -21.20
N GLU A 79 -5.71 -11.48 -22.44
CA GLU A 79 -6.27 -10.30 -23.10
C GLU A 79 -7.42 -9.74 -22.23
N GLY A 80 -7.38 -8.45 -21.89
CA GLY A 80 -8.43 -7.75 -21.15
C GLY A 80 -8.20 -7.54 -19.66
N ALA A 81 -7.01 -7.76 -19.12
CA ALA A 81 -6.66 -7.26 -17.81
C ALA A 81 -6.65 -5.73 -17.85
N GLU A 82 -7.55 -5.09 -17.09
CA GLU A 82 -7.53 -3.64 -16.89
C GLU A 82 -6.09 -3.23 -16.52
N GLN A 83 -5.54 -2.29 -17.28
CA GLN A 83 -4.14 -1.90 -17.14
C GLN A 83 -4.03 -0.83 -16.07
N TYR A 84 -3.87 -1.26 -14.82
CA TYR A 84 -3.60 -0.34 -13.71
C TYR A 84 -2.15 0.13 -13.74
N GLU A 85 -1.96 1.42 -13.48
CA GLU A 85 -0.67 2.05 -13.26
C GLU A 85 -0.71 2.89 -11.99
N GLU A 86 0.42 3.01 -11.31
CA GLU A 86 0.59 3.93 -10.18
C GLU A 86 0.98 5.30 -10.72
N ILE A 87 0.29 6.33 -10.26
CA ILE A 87 0.60 7.73 -10.56
C ILE A 87 0.74 8.47 -9.25
N VAL A 88 1.74 9.33 -9.14
CA VAL A 88 1.93 10.20 -8.00
C VAL A 88 1.51 11.62 -8.37
N TYR A 89 0.60 12.19 -7.59
CA TYR A 89 0.21 13.58 -7.68
C TYR A 89 0.81 14.36 -6.52
N GLU A 90 1.22 15.57 -6.80
CA GLU A 90 1.86 16.49 -5.87
C GLU A 90 1.03 17.73 -5.67
N GLY A 91 0.93 18.22 -4.45
CA GLY A 91 0.15 19.42 -4.18
C GLY A 91 0.25 19.90 -2.75
N TYR A 92 -0.50 20.91 -2.47
CA TYR A 92 -0.58 21.53 -1.13
C TYR A 92 -2.02 21.52 -0.62
N ALA A 93 -2.19 21.12 0.62
CA ALA A 93 -3.42 21.34 1.38
C ALA A 93 -3.45 22.79 1.95
N PRO A 94 -4.60 23.25 2.50
CA PRO A 94 -4.68 24.52 3.20
C PRO A 94 -3.60 24.62 4.28
N GLY A 95 -3.02 25.83 4.42
CA GLY A 95 -1.92 26.07 5.35
C GLY A 95 -0.54 25.69 4.82
N GLY A 96 -0.42 25.33 3.52
CA GLY A 96 0.88 25.03 2.90
C GLY A 96 1.41 23.64 3.20
N VAL A 97 0.56 22.71 3.65
CA VAL A 97 0.94 21.32 3.93
C VAL A 97 1.18 20.58 2.61
N ALA A 98 2.42 20.10 2.42
CA ALA A 98 2.78 19.32 1.25
C ALA A 98 2.11 17.94 1.26
N LEU A 99 1.59 17.51 0.11
CA LEU A 99 0.93 16.22 -0.07
C LEU A 99 1.50 15.48 -1.27
N LEU A 100 1.85 14.19 -1.06
CA LEU A 100 2.04 13.21 -2.12
C LEU A 100 0.83 12.27 -2.14
N VAL A 101 0.18 12.13 -3.28
CA VAL A 101 -1.00 11.27 -3.45
C VAL A 101 -0.67 10.17 -4.45
N TYR A 102 -0.59 8.95 -3.95
CA TYR A 102 -0.40 7.74 -4.77
C TYR A 102 -1.75 7.23 -5.24
N ALA A 103 -1.95 7.13 -6.53
CA ALA A 103 -3.17 6.66 -7.14
C ALA A 103 -2.92 5.47 -8.06
N LEU A 104 -3.70 4.41 -7.88
CA LEU A 104 -3.76 3.27 -8.79
C LEU A 104 -4.93 3.49 -9.75
N THR A 105 -4.66 3.60 -11.04
CA THR A 105 -5.69 3.90 -12.03
C THR A 105 -5.50 3.16 -13.35
N ASP A 106 -6.62 2.88 -13.99
CA ASP A 106 -6.73 2.43 -15.38
C ASP A 106 -6.93 3.59 -16.36
N ASN A 107 -7.14 4.83 -15.83
CA ASN A 107 -7.41 6.02 -16.65
C ASN A 107 -6.80 7.29 -16.02
N ARG A 108 -5.63 7.70 -16.52
CA ARG A 108 -4.89 8.88 -16.09
C ARG A 108 -5.71 10.16 -16.10
N ASN A 109 -6.44 10.39 -17.18
CA ASN A 109 -7.15 11.66 -17.39
C ASN A 109 -8.32 11.81 -16.41
N ARG A 110 -9.07 10.72 -16.19
CA ARG A 110 -10.16 10.70 -15.20
C ARG A 110 -9.59 10.98 -13.81
N THR A 111 -8.57 10.25 -13.39
CA THR A 111 -7.98 10.39 -12.04
C THR A 111 -7.34 11.76 -11.84
N ALA A 112 -6.64 12.32 -12.83
CA ALA A 112 -6.09 13.67 -12.74
C ALA A 112 -7.17 14.73 -12.52
N SER A 113 -8.31 14.59 -13.21
CA SER A 113 -9.45 15.50 -13.05
C SER A 113 -10.09 15.38 -11.67
N GLU A 114 -10.27 14.15 -11.17
CA GLU A 114 -10.85 13.88 -9.85
C GLU A 114 -9.93 14.40 -8.73
N VAL A 115 -8.63 14.12 -8.81
CA VAL A 115 -7.65 14.61 -7.82
C VAL A 115 -7.62 16.14 -7.80
N ARG A 116 -7.57 16.80 -8.97
CA ARG A 116 -7.62 18.25 -9.07
C ARG A 116 -8.89 18.82 -8.44
N HIS A 117 -10.03 18.19 -8.71
CA HIS A 117 -11.31 18.60 -8.13
C HIS A 117 -11.29 18.50 -6.60
N VAL A 118 -10.77 17.40 -6.04
CA VAL A 118 -10.68 17.19 -4.58
C VAL A 118 -9.78 18.24 -3.94
N PHE A 119 -8.59 18.50 -4.49
CA PHE A 119 -7.72 19.57 -3.98
C PHE A 119 -8.43 20.91 -3.96
N SER A 120 -9.01 21.34 -5.08
CA SER A 120 -9.71 22.62 -5.19
C SER A 120 -10.90 22.73 -4.26
N LYS A 121 -11.70 21.66 -4.14
CA LYS A 121 -12.89 21.62 -3.26
C LYS A 121 -12.54 21.81 -1.79
N HIS A 122 -11.37 21.35 -1.36
CA HIS A 122 -10.91 21.45 0.03
C HIS A 122 -9.91 22.60 0.26
N GLY A 123 -9.83 23.57 -0.65
CA GLY A 123 -9.01 24.76 -0.49
C GLY A 123 -7.51 24.51 -0.67
N GLY A 124 -7.13 23.37 -1.24
CA GLY A 124 -5.77 23.05 -1.62
C GLY A 124 -5.49 23.36 -3.10
N SER A 125 -4.29 23.06 -3.53
CA SER A 125 -3.87 23.24 -4.93
C SER A 125 -3.05 22.06 -5.40
N LEU A 126 -3.40 21.50 -6.57
CA LEU A 126 -2.61 20.50 -7.25
C LEU A 126 -1.43 21.20 -7.95
N GLY A 127 -0.21 20.72 -7.66
CA GLY A 127 1.02 21.20 -8.27
C GLY A 127 1.44 20.39 -9.48
N THR A 128 2.62 20.71 -9.99
CA THR A 128 3.31 19.95 -11.03
C THR A 128 4.24 18.91 -10.41
N THR A 129 4.67 17.93 -11.19
CA THR A 129 5.67 16.95 -10.78
C THR A 129 6.95 17.65 -10.28
N GLY A 130 7.45 17.25 -9.12
CA GLY A 130 8.62 17.84 -8.45
C GLY A 130 8.31 19.05 -7.57
N SER A 131 7.05 19.48 -7.46
CA SER A 131 6.68 20.65 -6.64
C SER A 131 6.81 20.41 -5.13
N VAL A 132 6.57 19.19 -4.67
CA VAL A 132 6.67 18.81 -3.25
C VAL A 132 7.47 17.54 -2.99
N ALA A 133 7.73 16.70 -3.98
CA ALA A 133 8.39 15.41 -3.82
C ALA A 133 9.76 15.51 -3.14
N TRP A 134 10.48 16.60 -3.35
CA TRP A 134 11.78 16.88 -2.73
C TRP A 134 11.74 17.01 -1.19
N GLN A 135 10.53 17.17 -0.61
CA GLN A 135 10.32 17.23 0.85
C GLN A 135 10.13 15.84 1.48
N PHE A 136 10.05 14.80 0.66
CA PHE A 136 9.74 13.44 1.09
C PHE A 136 10.85 12.49 0.68
N GLU A 137 11.10 11.52 1.54
CA GLU A 137 11.93 10.37 1.25
C GLU A 137 11.09 9.11 1.39
N ARG A 138 11.12 8.24 0.37
CA ARG A 138 10.41 6.97 0.42
C ARG A 138 11.28 5.96 1.17
N ARG A 139 10.76 5.43 2.27
CA ARG A 139 11.42 4.42 3.09
C ARG A 139 10.54 3.19 3.27
N GLY A 140 11.15 2.04 3.46
CA GLY A 140 10.50 0.87 4.05
C GLY A 140 10.40 1.07 5.57
N VAL A 141 9.36 0.51 6.18
CA VAL A 141 9.16 0.58 7.64
C VAL A 141 8.84 -0.82 8.15
N VAL A 142 9.60 -1.26 9.14
CA VAL A 142 9.34 -2.49 9.90
C VAL A 142 9.17 -2.11 11.36
N VAL A 143 8.10 -2.60 11.99
CA VAL A 143 7.86 -2.37 13.42
C VAL A 143 7.97 -3.71 14.13
N CYS A 144 8.83 -3.78 15.14
CA CYS A 144 9.05 -4.96 15.95
C CYS A 144 9.14 -4.61 17.45
N GLU A 145 9.31 -5.60 18.30
CA GLU A 145 9.56 -5.40 19.73
C GLU A 145 10.95 -4.77 19.94
N ASN A 146 11.02 -3.74 20.78
CA ASN A 146 12.27 -3.04 21.09
C ASN A 146 13.13 -3.87 22.03
N THR A 147 13.98 -4.70 21.47
CA THR A 147 14.99 -5.49 22.18
C THR A 147 16.39 -5.15 21.66
N GLU A 148 17.41 -5.33 22.48
CA GLU A 148 18.80 -5.13 22.07
C GLU A 148 19.16 -6.02 20.86
N ALA A 149 18.69 -7.27 20.86
CA ALA A 149 18.88 -8.20 19.74
C ALA A 149 18.23 -7.71 18.44
N ALA A 150 17.01 -7.15 18.52
CA ALA A 150 16.33 -6.60 17.34
C ALA A 150 17.04 -5.36 16.78
N GLN A 151 17.58 -4.50 17.65
CA GLN A 151 18.36 -3.34 17.25
C GLN A 151 19.67 -3.75 16.54
N GLU A 152 20.41 -4.70 17.14
CA GLU A 152 21.64 -5.22 16.55
C GLU A 152 21.39 -5.87 15.18
N ALA A 153 20.38 -6.75 15.10
CA ALA A 153 20.03 -7.41 13.86
C ALA A 153 19.57 -6.43 12.77
N ALA A 154 18.75 -5.42 13.12
CA ALA A 154 18.35 -4.39 12.16
C ALA A 154 19.56 -3.63 11.57
N ILE A 155 20.56 -3.32 12.39
CA ILE A 155 21.79 -2.66 11.95
C ILE A 155 22.59 -3.59 11.02
N GLU A 156 22.77 -4.86 11.39
CA GLU A 156 23.48 -5.85 10.58
C GLU A 156 22.80 -6.09 9.22
N LEU A 157 21.48 -6.04 9.19
CA LEU A 157 20.67 -6.19 7.97
C LEU A 157 20.64 -4.92 7.09
N GLY A 158 21.23 -3.81 7.55
CA GLY A 158 21.37 -2.59 6.78
C GLY A 158 20.22 -1.60 6.94
N ALA A 159 19.64 -1.51 8.13
CA ALA A 159 18.68 -0.46 8.46
C ALA A 159 19.30 0.94 8.22
N LEU A 160 18.49 1.85 7.69
CA LEU A 160 18.90 3.23 7.46
C LEU A 160 18.79 4.07 8.73
N ASP A 161 17.81 3.76 9.57
CA ASP A 161 17.54 4.48 10.82
C ASP A 161 16.69 3.64 11.76
N LEU A 162 16.75 3.92 13.07
CA LEU A 162 16.00 3.26 14.11
C LEU A 162 15.32 4.31 14.99
N GLU A 163 14.05 4.10 15.32
CA GLU A 163 13.31 4.97 16.22
C GLU A 163 12.66 4.11 17.32
N GLU A 164 12.98 4.45 18.57
CA GLU A 164 12.47 3.74 19.75
C GLU A 164 11.21 4.43 20.28
N GLU A 165 10.08 3.73 20.29
CA GLU A 165 8.81 4.20 20.83
C GLU A 165 8.31 3.24 21.93
N GLY A 166 8.87 3.36 23.13
CA GLY A 166 8.52 2.50 24.27
C GLY A 166 8.89 1.05 24.02
N GLU A 167 7.90 0.17 23.93
CA GLU A 167 8.10 -1.27 23.67
C GLU A 167 8.25 -1.58 22.17
N ASN A 168 8.07 -0.59 21.29
CA ASN A 168 8.21 -0.76 19.84
C ASN A 168 9.52 -0.16 19.35
N LEU A 169 10.11 -0.85 18.39
CA LEU A 169 11.23 -0.39 17.55
C LEU A 169 10.72 -0.21 16.12
N THR A 170 10.82 1.01 15.62
CA THR A 170 10.55 1.32 14.21
C THR A 170 11.87 1.33 13.45
N VAL A 171 12.00 0.42 12.50
CA VAL A 171 13.19 0.24 11.66
C VAL A 171 12.91 0.84 10.28
N TYR A 172 13.68 1.84 9.88
CA TYR A 172 13.62 2.45 8.55
C TYR A 172 14.61 1.80 7.62
N THR A 173 14.17 1.45 6.41
CA THR A 173 14.95 0.70 5.44
C THR A 173 14.81 1.30 4.05
N GLU A 174 15.61 0.83 3.09
CA GLU A 174 15.29 1.01 1.68
C GLU A 174 13.93 0.34 1.39
N PRO A 175 13.08 0.93 0.51
CA PRO A 175 11.73 0.43 0.25
C PRO A 175 11.66 -1.03 -0.19
N THR A 176 12.70 -1.54 -0.86
CA THR A 176 12.80 -2.92 -1.35
C THR A 176 13.25 -3.91 -0.30
N GLU A 177 13.83 -3.44 0.81
CA GLU A 177 14.45 -4.28 1.84
C GLU A 177 13.52 -4.56 3.03
N ALA A 178 12.42 -3.82 3.17
CA ALA A 178 11.55 -3.91 4.34
C ALA A 178 11.06 -5.34 4.64
N TYR A 179 10.64 -6.08 3.60
CA TYR A 179 10.17 -7.46 3.79
C TYR A 179 11.30 -8.43 4.12
N ARG A 180 12.47 -8.26 3.51
CA ARG A 180 13.64 -9.09 3.85
C ARG A 180 14.02 -8.92 5.32
N ILE A 181 14.10 -7.69 5.78
CA ILE A 181 14.43 -7.38 7.18
C ILE A 181 13.36 -7.90 8.13
N ALA A 182 12.09 -7.75 7.77
CA ALA A 182 10.99 -8.27 8.58
C ALA A 182 10.97 -9.81 8.69
N GLU A 183 11.41 -10.55 7.66
CA GLU A 183 11.44 -12.01 7.65
C GLU A 183 12.61 -12.56 8.49
N GLU A 184 13.75 -11.89 8.48
CA GLU A 184 14.97 -12.33 9.21
C GLU A 184 14.90 -11.98 10.69
N ASP A 185 14.18 -10.91 11.09
CA ASP A 185 14.01 -10.45 12.47
C ASP A 185 12.60 -10.65 13.04
N GLY A 186 11.65 -11.07 12.21
CA GLY A 186 10.28 -11.29 12.67
C GLY A 186 10.18 -12.40 13.69
N PRO A 187 9.30 -12.28 14.72
CA PRO A 187 9.07 -13.36 15.66
C PRO A 187 8.63 -14.60 14.87
N GLN A 188 9.36 -15.70 15.03
CA GLN A 188 8.93 -17.00 14.55
C GLN A 188 7.53 -17.26 15.13
N ARG A 189 6.50 -17.23 14.26
CA ARG A 189 5.13 -17.61 14.59
C ARG A 189 5.02 -19.09 14.84
#